data_1222692115bf524ffa18380e13753780
#
_entry.id   1222692115bf524ffa18380e13753780
#
_cell.length_a   1.000
_cell.length_b   1.000
_cell.length_c   1.000
_cell.angle_alpha   90.00
_cell.angle_beta   90.00
_cell.angle_gamma   90.00
#
_symmetry.space_group_name_H-M   'P 1'
#
loop_
_entity.id
_entity.type
_entity.pdbx_description
1 polymer ?
#
loop_
_entity_poly.entity_id
_entity_poly.type
_entity_poly.pdbx_seq_one_letter_code
_entity_poly.pdbx_strand_id
1 'polypeptide(L)'
;MPKTTISNRNINADMRYLKLLARDFPTISQVTTEIINLEAILHLPKPTEHFLADLHGETEAFQHVLRNASGNIKRKVKELFGNTLREKEIRDLCTLIYYPKQKLELVKQNDTDLSDYYQTTLNQLIAVCRNVSSKYTRSKVRKSLPPEFAYIIEELLHESSDDRNKQAYVGVIIQNIIGTGRAAGFVMAICELIQRLSIDQLHILGDIFDRGPGAHLIMDTLSKYHNWDIQWGNHDILWMGAAAGNKVCIASVLRLSFRYANMQTLEEGYGINMVPMATFAMETYADDSCKVFFPKIEDPNRRPNEKTCKLIAQMHKAIAIIQFKLEGQLYQQHPEWNMDDRKLLETIDFEKGTCCVDGTVYPLTDLNFPTLNPANPYQLTAEEEDLINRLQHSFLISDRLQSHVQQLLLHGSMYGIYNSNLLFHASVPMNQDGSLKKIDVEGQTVSGRELMNRVEELVRMAFDED
;
A
#
# COMPACT_ATOMS: atom_id res chain seq x y z
N MET A 1 -10.26 -29.88 -25.44
CA MET A 1 -10.31 -29.87 -23.94
C MET A 1 -9.28 -30.84 -23.40
N PRO A 2 -8.28 -30.44 -22.64
CA PRO A 2 -7.36 -31.38 -22.01
C PRO A 2 -8.13 -32.08 -20.86
N LYS A 3 -8.11 -33.40 -20.87
CA LYS A 3 -8.60 -34.21 -19.75
C LYS A 3 -7.65 -34.02 -18.58
N THR A 4 -8.08 -33.24 -17.58
CA THR A 4 -7.36 -33.11 -16.32
C THR A 4 -7.46 -34.41 -15.55
N THR A 5 -6.39 -35.17 -15.50
CA THR A 5 -6.28 -36.40 -14.69
C THR A 5 -6.23 -35.96 -13.21
N ILE A 6 -7.32 -36.17 -12.48
CA ILE A 6 -7.38 -35.88 -11.04
C ILE A 6 -6.38 -36.80 -10.35
N SER A 7 -5.33 -36.20 -9.78
CA SER A 7 -4.32 -36.89 -8.99
C SER A 7 -4.92 -37.30 -7.64
N ASN A 8 -4.71 -38.57 -7.24
CA ASN A 8 -5.23 -39.17 -5.99
C ASN A 8 -4.69 -38.54 -4.69
N ARG A 9 -3.91 -37.47 -4.75
CA ARG A 9 -3.22 -36.91 -3.58
C ARG A 9 -4.02 -35.91 -2.72
N ASN A 10 -5.21 -35.45 -3.15
CA ASN A 10 -5.96 -34.44 -2.40
C ASN A 10 -7.46 -34.68 -2.28
N ILE A 11 -7.94 -35.92 -2.37
CA ILE A 11 -9.37 -36.24 -2.33
C ILE A 11 -10.08 -35.69 -1.08
N ASN A 12 -9.40 -35.67 0.09
CA ASN A 12 -9.99 -35.14 1.32
C ASN A 12 -10.11 -33.61 1.34
N ALA A 13 -9.12 -32.90 0.79
CA ALA A 13 -9.18 -31.44 0.64
C ALA A 13 -10.22 -31.05 -0.41
N ASP A 14 -10.24 -31.72 -1.55
CA ASP A 14 -11.22 -31.54 -2.61
C ASP A 14 -12.64 -31.82 -2.11
N MET A 15 -12.84 -32.86 -1.28
CA MET A 15 -14.14 -33.18 -0.69
C MET A 15 -14.62 -32.14 0.33
N ARG A 16 -13.71 -31.51 1.10
CA ARG A 16 -14.07 -30.40 1.98
C ARG A 16 -14.50 -29.18 1.18
N TYR A 17 -13.76 -28.85 0.15
CA TYR A 17 -14.06 -27.75 -0.76
C TYR A 17 -15.40 -27.97 -1.49
N LEU A 18 -15.63 -29.16 -2.06
CA LEU A 18 -16.90 -29.52 -2.70
C LEU A 18 -18.08 -29.46 -1.74
N LYS A 19 -17.90 -29.84 -0.47
CA LYS A 19 -18.95 -29.70 0.55
C LYS A 19 -19.28 -28.26 0.88
N LEU A 20 -18.30 -27.34 0.82
CA LEU A 20 -18.53 -25.90 0.96
C LEU A 20 -19.31 -25.37 -0.24
N LEU A 21 -18.88 -25.69 -1.45
CA LEU A 21 -19.60 -25.30 -2.69
C LEU A 21 -21.03 -25.81 -2.72
N ALA A 22 -21.27 -27.03 -2.22
CA ALA A 22 -22.63 -27.62 -2.18
C ALA A 22 -23.58 -26.89 -1.21
N ARG A 23 -23.09 -26.02 -0.30
CA ARG A 23 -23.96 -25.15 0.50
C ARG A 23 -24.52 -24.00 -0.33
N ASP A 24 -23.70 -23.45 -1.21
CA ASP A 24 -24.10 -22.33 -2.07
C ASP A 24 -24.83 -22.80 -3.33
N PHE A 25 -24.49 -24.00 -3.84
CA PHE A 25 -25.04 -24.62 -5.05
C PHE A 25 -25.54 -26.03 -4.74
N PRO A 26 -26.64 -26.17 -3.96
CA PRO A 26 -27.13 -27.49 -3.50
C PRO A 26 -27.74 -28.38 -4.58
N THR A 27 -28.04 -27.85 -5.78
CA THR A 27 -28.64 -28.63 -6.87
C THR A 27 -27.83 -28.54 -8.16
N ILE A 28 -27.94 -29.57 -9.00
CA ILE A 28 -27.31 -29.61 -10.33
C ILE A 28 -27.74 -28.40 -11.18
N SER A 29 -29.00 -28.01 -11.11
CA SER A 29 -29.53 -26.86 -11.85
C SER A 29 -28.81 -25.56 -11.42
N GLN A 30 -28.59 -25.33 -10.13
CA GLN A 30 -27.88 -24.16 -9.66
C GLN A 30 -26.40 -24.18 -10.06
N VAL A 31 -25.74 -25.33 -9.97
CA VAL A 31 -24.36 -25.50 -10.45
C VAL A 31 -24.27 -25.19 -11.95
N THR A 32 -25.17 -25.76 -12.74
CA THR A 32 -25.18 -25.54 -14.20
C THR A 32 -25.45 -24.08 -14.55
N THR A 33 -26.36 -23.41 -13.85
CA THR A 33 -26.64 -21.99 -14.03
C THR A 33 -25.41 -21.15 -13.73
N GLU A 34 -24.67 -21.47 -12.64
CA GLU A 34 -23.44 -20.76 -12.30
C GLU A 34 -22.31 -21.02 -13.31
N ILE A 35 -22.15 -22.24 -13.81
CA ILE A 35 -21.20 -22.55 -14.88
C ILE A 35 -21.50 -21.71 -16.14
N ILE A 36 -22.76 -21.63 -16.56
CA ILE A 36 -23.17 -20.80 -17.72
C ILE A 36 -22.84 -19.33 -17.48
N ASN A 37 -23.11 -18.82 -16.26
CA ASN A 37 -22.79 -17.45 -15.86
C ASN A 37 -21.27 -17.19 -15.92
N LEU A 38 -20.45 -18.07 -15.33
CA LEU A 38 -19.00 -17.95 -15.32
C LEU A 38 -18.40 -18.06 -16.73
N GLU A 39 -18.89 -18.98 -17.56
CA GLU A 39 -18.43 -19.08 -18.96
C GLU A 39 -18.77 -17.81 -19.75
N ALA A 40 -19.97 -17.24 -19.55
CA ALA A 40 -20.33 -15.96 -20.18
C ALA A 40 -19.41 -14.81 -19.72
N ILE A 41 -19.06 -14.76 -18.43
CA ILE A 41 -18.14 -13.76 -17.87
C ILE A 41 -16.75 -13.85 -18.52
N LEU A 42 -16.25 -15.06 -18.82
CA LEU A 42 -14.95 -15.25 -19.49
C LEU A 42 -14.89 -14.62 -20.89
N HIS A 43 -16.04 -14.34 -21.52
CA HIS A 43 -16.13 -13.69 -22.82
C HIS A 43 -16.27 -12.15 -22.73
N LEU A 44 -16.42 -11.60 -21.52
CA LEU A 44 -16.37 -10.14 -21.34
C LEU A 44 -14.96 -9.58 -21.59
N PRO A 45 -14.85 -8.31 -21.99
CA PRO A 45 -13.57 -7.65 -22.04
C PRO A 45 -12.86 -7.74 -20.69
N LYS A 46 -11.54 -7.95 -20.70
CA LYS A 46 -10.75 -7.96 -19.47
C LYS A 46 -10.96 -6.67 -18.69
N PRO A 47 -11.22 -6.75 -17.40
CA PRO A 47 -11.30 -5.56 -16.55
C PRO A 47 -9.95 -4.86 -16.48
N THR A 48 -9.95 -3.60 -16.06
CA THR A 48 -8.71 -2.81 -15.93
C THR A 48 -8.00 -3.17 -14.63
N GLU A 49 -6.79 -3.67 -14.75
CA GLU A 49 -5.86 -3.83 -13.63
C GLU A 49 -4.99 -2.55 -13.52
N HIS A 50 -4.71 -2.15 -12.32
CA HIS A 50 -3.88 -0.99 -12.02
C HIS A 50 -2.70 -1.42 -11.17
N PHE A 51 -1.48 -1.12 -11.62
CA PHE A 51 -0.24 -1.51 -10.97
C PHE A 51 0.44 -0.27 -10.42
N LEU A 52 0.74 -0.26 -9.13
CA LEU A 52 1.46 0.80 -8.43
C LEU A 52 2.59 0.19 -7.62
N ALA A 53 3.77 0.80 -7.65
CA ALA A 53 4.95 0.39 -6.90
C ALA A 53 5.50 1.56 -6.08
N ASP A 54 6.25 1.25 -5.03
CA ASP A 54 7.06 2.22 -4.29
C ASP A 54 6.27 3.45 -3.82
N LEU A 55 5.16 3.23 -3.12
CA LEU A 55 4.27 4.31 -2.66
C LEU A 55 4.92 5.19 -1.60
N HIS A 56 5.80 4.61 -0.77
CA HIS A 56 6.65 5.29 0.19
C HIS A 56 5.96 6.39 1.01
N GLY A 57 4.71 6.15 1.42
CA GLY A 57 3.93 7.10 2.22
C GLY A 57 3.52 8.39 1.52
N GLU A 58 3.66 8.49 0.19
CA GLU A 58 3.29 9.68 -0.60
C GLU A 58 1.78 9.68 -0.90
N THR A 59 0.98 9.97 0.12
CA THR A 59 -0.50 9.85 0.12
C THR A 59 -1.16 10.72 -0.94
N GLU A 60 -0.71 11.96 -1.13
CA GLU A 60 -1.35 12.88 -2.09
C GLU A 60 -1.20 12.38 -3.52
N ALA A 61 0.02 11.95 -3.88
CA ALA A 61 0.31 11.36 -5.18
C ALA A 61 -0.49 10.07 -5.40
N PHE A 62 -0.51 9.19 -4.40
CA PHE A 62 -1.29 7.95 -4.42
C PHE A 62 -2.78 8.20 -4.65
N GLN A 63 -3.40 9.09 -3.86
CA GLN A 63 -4.80 9.42 -3.99
C GLN A 63 -5.12 10.07 -5.35
N HIS A 64 -4.23 10.94 -5.85
CA HIS A 64 -4.40 11.54 -7.18
C HIS A 64 -4.41 10.46 -8.27
N VAL A 65 -3.47 9.53 -8.22
CA VAL A 65 -3.36 8.43 -9.20
C VAL A 65 -4.58 7.51 -9.13
N LEU A 66 -5.09 7.19 -7.94
CA LEU A 66 -6.33 6.41 -7.80
C LEU A 66 -7.53 7.13 -8.43
N ARG A 67 -7.73 8.41 -8.12
CA ARG A 67 -8.88 9.20 -8.59
C ARG A 67 -8.91 9.37 -10.10
N ASN A 68 -7.75 9.47 -10.75
CA ASN A 68 -7.64 9.61 -12.20
C ASN A 68 -7.49 8.27 -12.93
N ALA A 69 -7.36 7.15 -12.20
CA ALA A 69 -7.12 5.82 -12.72
C ALA A 69 -5.94 5.76 -13.70
N SER A 70 -4.77 6.36 -13.31
CA SER A 70 -3.59 6.52 -14.18
C SER A 70 -3.91 7.10 -15.57
N GLY A 71 -4.85 8.05 -15.61
CA GLY A 71 -5.28 8.70 -16.86
C GLY A 71 -6.31 7.92 -17.68
N ASN A 72 -6.74 6.74 -17.26
CA ASN A 72 -7.74 5.93 -17.96
C ASN A 72 -9.09 6.67 -18.09
N ILE A 73 -9.52 7.38 -17.03
CA ILE A 73 -10.75 8.18 -17.07
C ILE A 73 -10.65 9.29 -18.12
N LYS A 74 -9.53 10.01 -18.18
CA LYS A 74 -9.32 11.05 -19.20
C LYS A 74 -9.37 10.48 -20.63
N ARG A 75 -8.77 9.30 -20.84
CA ARG A 75 -8.82 8.61 -22.13
C ARG A 75 -10.26 8.31 -22.52
N LYS A 76 -11.09 7.74 -21.62
CA LYS A 76 -12.49 7.44 -21.85
C LYS A 76 -13.35 8.68 -22.12
N VAL A 77 -13.11 9.78 -21.39
CA VAL A 77 -13.76 11.07 -21.63
C VAL A 77 -13.41 11.59 -23.01
N LYS A 78 -12.15 11.48 -23.45
CA LYS A 78 -11.72 11.87 -24.80
C LYS A 78 -12.32 10.98 -25.89
N GLU A 79 -12.42 9.67 -25.67
CA GLU A 79 -13.08 8.73 -26.60
C GLU A 79 -14.57 9.08 -26.82
N LEU A 80 -15.27 9.49 -25.76
CA LEU A 80 -16.68 9.86 -25.83
C LEU A 80 -16.93 11.27 -26.41
N PHE A 81 -16.12 12.23 -26.03
CA PHE A 81 -16.42 13.65 -26.25
C PHE A 81 -15.33 14.42 -27.03
N GLY A 82 -14.27 13.76 -27.50
CA GLY A 82 -13.15 14.43 -28.16
C GLY A 82 -13.52 15.22 -29.43
N ASN A 83 -14.64 14.86 -30.09
CA ASN A 83 -15.16 15.56 -31.27
C ASN A 83 -16.22 16.64 -30.93
N THR A 84 -16.69 16.68 -29.67
CA THR A 84 -17.81 17.56 -29.28
C THR A 84 -17.43 18.58 -28.21
N LEU A 85 -16.48 18.26 -27.35
CA LEU A 85 -15.99 19.14 -26.28
C LEU A 85 -14.59 19.67 -26.63
N ARG A 86 -14.36 20.94 -26.27
CA ARG A 86 -13.02 21.53 -26.33
C ARG A 86 -12.11 20.95 -25.25
N GLU A 87 -10.80 20.98 -25.43
CA GLU A 87 -9.82 20.41 -24.47
C GLU A 87 -9.93 21.01 -23.06
N LYS A 88 -10.38 22.25 -22.91
CA LYS A 88 -10.67 22.89 -21.63
C LYS A 88 -11.86 22.20 -20.94
N GLU A 89 -12.95 21.97 -21.67
CA GLU A 89 -14.16 21.34 -21.15
C GLU A 89 -13.91 19.89 -20.75
N ILE A 90 -13.08 19.16 -21.52
CA ILE A 90 -12.61 17.82 -21.19
C ILE A 90 -11.83 17.84 -19.87
N ARG A 91 -10.90 18.81 -19.70
CA ARG A 91 -10.16 18.94 -18.43
C ARG A 91 -11.07 19.28 -17.26
N ASP A 92 -12.04 20.16 -17.46
CA ASP A 92 -12.99 20.55 -16.43
C ASP A 92 -13.87 19.37 -15.98
N LEU A 93 -14.36 18.55 -16.92
CA LEU A 93 -15.12 17.34 -16.63
C LEU A 93 -14.25 16.30 -15.92
N CYS A 94 -13.00 16.09 -16.35
CA CYS A 94 -12.07 15.21 -15.65
C CYS A 94 -11.78 15.70 -14.22
N THR A 95 -11.56 17.00 -14.04
CA THR A 95 -11.32 17.59 -12.71
C THR A 95 -12.54 17.37 -11.79
N LEU A 96 -13.76 17.50 -12.32
CA LEU A 96 -14.97 17.20 -11.58
C LEU A 96 -15.03 15.72 -11.17
N ILE A 97 -14.72 14.80 -12.09
CA ILE A 97 -14.71 13.36 -11.77
C ILE A 97 -13.65 13.04 -10.69
N TYR A 98 -12.46 13.65 -10.73
CA TYR A 98 -11.39 13.38 -9.79
C TYR A 98 -11.59 14.02 -8.41
N TYR A 99 -12.17 15.24 -8.39
CA TYR A 99 -12.33 16.08 -7.19
C TYR A 99 -13.73 16.70 -7.14
N PRO A 100 -14.81 15.88 -7.05
CA PRO A 100 -16.17 16.37 -7.22
C PRO A 100 -16.55 17.40 -6.17
N LYS A 101 -16.20 17.20 -4.90
CA LYS A 101 -16.51 18.12 -3.81
C LYS A 101 -15.89 19.49 -4.04
N GLN A 102 -14.57 19.54 -4.25
CA GLN A 102 -13.83 20.80 -4.42
C GLN A 102 -14.28 21.55 -5.69
N LYS A 103 -14.50 20.81 -6.80
CA LYS A 103 -14.94 21.43 -8.06
C LYS A 103 -16.36 22.01 -7.92
N LEU A 104 -17.28 21.32 -7.27
CA LEU A 104 -18.63 21.83 -7.04
C LEU A 104 -18.65 23.05 -6.11
N GLU A 105 -17.78 23.10 -5.10
CA GLU A 105 -17.64 24.28 -4.25
C GLU A 105 -17.17 25.51 -5.06
N LEU A 106 -16.18 25.32 -5.94
CA LEU A 106 -15.71 26.40 -6.82
C LEU A 106 -16.80 26.87 -7.82
N VAL A 107 -17.57 25.94 -8.38
CA VAL A 107 -18.66 26.29 -9.30
C VAL A 107 -19.74 27.10 -8.58
N LYS A 108 -20.14 26.70 -7.37
CA LYS A 108 -21.13 27.42 -6.55
C LYS A 108 -20.71 28.84 -6.17
N GLN A 109 -19.40 29.10 -6.07
CA GLN A 109 -18.89 30.45 -5.78
C GLN A 109 -18.95 31.38 -6.98
N ASN A 110 -18.92 30.84 -8.20
CA ASN A 110 -18.78 31.61 -9.43
C ASN A 110 -20.08 31.75 -10.23
N ASP A 111 -21.11 30.97 -9.90
CA ASP A 111 -22.33 30.89 -10.69
C ASP A 111 -23.58 30.98 -9.82
N THR A 112 -24.55 31.83 -10.19
CA THR A 112 -25.79 32.02 -9.47
C THR A 112 -26.91 31.10 -9.96
N ASP A 113 -26.86 30.62 -11.19
CA ASP A 113 -27.80 29.63 -11.74
C ASP A 113 -27.07 28.33 -12.11
N LEU A 114 -27.19 27.35 -11.25
CA LEU A 114 -26.53 26.05 -11.40
C LEU A 114 -27.39 25.03 -12.18
N SER A 115 -28.60 25.38 -12.61
CA SER A 115 -29.51 24.44 -13.24
C SER A 115 -28.95 23.91 -14.57
N ASP A 116 -28.54 24.81 -15.46
CA ASP A 116 -27.97 24.43 -16.76
C ASP A 116 -26.63 23.69 -16.61
N TYR A 117 -25.82 24.11 -15.62
CA TYR A 117 -24.57 23.41 -15.30
C TYR A 117 -24.85 21.95 -14.89
N TYR A 118 -25.80 21.74 -13.95
CA TYR A 118 -26.13 20.38 -13.52
C TYR A 118 -26.75 19.57 -14.62
N GLN A 119 -27.63 20.13 -15.44
CA GLN A 119 -28.25 19.44 -16.57
C GLN A 119 -27.21 18.91 -17.54
N THR A 120 -26.28 19.75 -17.97
CA THR A 120 -25.20 19.39 -18.90
C THR A 120 -24.24 18.37 -18.28
N THR A 121 -23.80 18.62 -17.05
CA THR A 121 -22.82 17.80 -16.33
C THR A 121 -23.37 16.41 -16.05
N LEU A 122 -24.61 16.27 -15.61
CA LEU A 122 -25.23 14.96 -15.32
C LEU A 122 -25.34 14.12 -16.59
N ASN A 123 -25.74 14.70 -17.71
CA ASN A 123 -25.77 13.98 -19.00
C ASN A 123 -24.37 13.46 -19.41
N GLN A 124 -23.34 14.29 -19.24
CA GLN A 124 -21.95 13.89 -19.52
C GLN A 124 -21.48 12.78 -18.57
N LEU A 125 -21.72 12.90 -17.26
CA LEU A 125 -21.32 11.91 -16.26
C LEU A 125 -22.04 10.57 -16.46
N ILE A 126 -23.34 10.59 -16.80
CA ILE A 126 -24.11 9.36 -17.12
C ILE A 126 -23.49 8.66 -18.34
N ALA A 127 -23.12 9.40 -19.39
CA ALA A 127 -22.48 8.83 -20.57
C ALA A 127 -21.12 8.20 -20.24
N VAL A 128 -20.28 8.85 -19.42
CA VAL A 128 -19.01 8.30 -18.95
C VAL A 128 -19.27 7.05 -18.10
N CYS A 129 -20.24 7.10 -17.18
CA CYS A 129 -20.56 5.98 -16.30
C CYS A 129 -21.05 4.76 -17.10
N ARG A 130 -21.88 4.94 -18.12
CA ARG A 130 -22.27 3.88 -19.07
C ARG A 130 -21.06 3.25 -19.77
N ASN A 131 -20.13 4.08 -20.24
CA ASN A 131 -18.92 3.60 -20.91
C ASN A 131 -18.04 2.75 -19.97
N VAL A 132 -17.77 3.23 -18.74
CA VAL A 132 -16.93 2.47 -17.80
C VAL A 132 -17.61 1.20 -17.29
N SER A 133 -18.94 1.19 -17.19
CA SER A 133 -19.73 0.03 -16.73
C SER A 133 -19.92 -1.06 -17.80
N SER A 134 -19.76 -0.73 -19.09
CA SER A 134 -20.07 -1.64 -20.22
C SER A 134 -19.25 -2.94 -20.23
N LYS A 135 -18.09 -2.95 -19.58
CA LYS A 135 -17.20 -4.13 -19.48
C LYS A 135 -17.58 -5.10 -18.35
N TYR A 136 -18.58 -4.77 -17.54
CA TYR A 136 -18.98 -5.56 -16.37
C TYR A 136 -20.37 -6.19 -16.55
N THR A 137 -20.62 -7.23 -15.78
CA THR A 137 -21.98 -7.76 -15.65
C THR A 137 -22.90 -6.77 -14.94
N ARG A 138 -24.19 -6.80 -15.23
CA ARG A 138 -25.19 -5.97 -14.51
C ARG A 138 -25.15 -6.20 -13.00
N SER A 139 -24.97 -7.45 -12.57
CA SER A 139 -24.87 -7.82 -11.15
C SER A 139 -23.69 -7.12 -10.48
N LYS A 140 -22.52 -7.06 -11.12
CA LYS A 140 -21.33 -6.39 -10.58
C LYS A 140 -21.54 -4.86 -10.50
N VAL A 141 -22.14 -4.26 -11.54
CA VAL A 141 -22.47 -2.84 -11.53
C VAL A 141 -23.45 -2.52 -10.40
N ARG A 142 -24.54 -3.31 -10.27
CA ARG A 142 -25.54 -3.14 -9.20
C ARG A 142 -24.94 -3.19 -7.80
N LYS A 143 -24.04 -4.13 -7.52
CA LYS A 143 -23.31 -4.23 -6.23
C LYS A 143 -22.38 -3.04 -5.95
N SER A 144 -22.02 -2.29 -6.98
CA SER A 144 -21.14 -1.11 -6.87
C SER A 144 -21.92 0.20 -6.73
N LEU A 145 -23.27 0.18 -6.91
CA LEU A 145 -24.08 1.39 -6.85
C LEU A 145 -24.11 1.97 -5.43
N PRO A 146 -24.06 3.30 -5.29
CA PRO A 146 -24.25 3.96 -4.00
C PRO A 146 -25.70 3.74 -3.53
N PRO A 147 -25.91 3.23 -2.31
CA PRO A 147 -27.27 2.81 -1.84
C PRO A 147 -28.32 3.91 -1.96
N GLU A 148 -27.94 5.14 -1.70
CA GLU A 148 -28.85 6.31 -1.70
C GLU A 148 -29.47 6.60 -3.08
N PHE A 149 -28.70 6.33 -4.16
CA PHE A 149 -29.10 6.63 -5.53
C PHE A 149 -29.17 5.38 -6.43
N ALA A 150 -29.09 4.19 -5.85
CA ALA A 150 -28.92 2.94 -6.59
C ALA A 150 -29.98 2.74 -7.68
N TYR A 151 -31.27 2.88 -7.33
CA TYR A 151 -32.38 2.72 -8.27
C TYR A 151 -32.28 3.73 -9.42
N ILE A 152 -32.08 5.01 -9.10
CA ILE A 152 -32.04 6.08 -10.11
C ILE A 152 -30.86 5.89 -11.07
N ILE A 153 -29.68 5.55 -10.52
CA ILE A 153 -28.48 5.32 -11.36
C ILE A 153 -28.69 4.08 -12.24
N GLU A 154 -29.28 2.99 -11.71
CA GLU A 154 -29.56 1.78 -12.47
C GLU A 154 -30.47 2.09 -13.69
N GLU A 155 -31.55 2.84 -13.48
CA GLU A 155 -32.42 3.30 -14.55
C GLU A 155 -31.67 4.12 -15.61
N LEU A 156 -30.92 5.12 -15.18
CA LEU A 156 -30.13 5.99 -16.05
C LEU A 156 -29.05 5.24 -16.84
N LEU A 157 -28.49 4.16 -16.31
CA LEU A 157 -27.48 3.36 -16.99
C LEU A 157 -28.08 2.41 -18.05
N HIS A 158 -29.30 1.92 -17.85
CA HIS A 158 -29.88 0.90 -18.70
C HIS A 158 -30.79 1.42 -19.82
N GLU A 159 -31.28 2.66 -19.69
CA GLU A 159 -32.09 3.23 -20.75
C GLU A 159 -31.24 3.63 -21.98
N SER A 160 -31.66 3.16 -23.16
CA SER A 160 -30.97 3.47 -24.41
C SER A 160 -31.30 4.91 -24.88
N SER A 161 -30.30 5.60 -25.45
CA SER A 161 -30.46 6.96 -25.97
C SER A 161 -31.19 7.07 -27.32
N ASP A 162 -31.59 5.92 -27.92
CA ASP A 162 -32.09 5.90 -29.29
C ASP A 162 -33.61 6.08 -29.39
N ASP A 163 -34.34 5.95 -28.27
CA ASP A 163 -35.79 6.15 -28.19
C ASP A 163 -36.12 7.55 -27.62
N ARG A 164 -36.88 8.35 -28.37
CA ARG A 164 -37.30 9.71 -27.95
C ARG A 164 -38.09 9.71 -26.64
N ASN A 165 -38.96 8.72 -26.41
CA ASN A 165 -39.72 8.62 -25.18
C ASN A 165 -38.80 8.36 -23.98
N LYS A 166 -37.78 7.56 -24.16
CA LYS A 166 -36.77 7.26 -23.14
C LYS A 166 -35.86 8.45 -22.87
N GLN A 167 -35.51 9.23 -23.89
CA GLN A 167 -34.79 10.48 -23.72
C GLN A 167 -35.58 11.49 -22.86
N ALA A 168 -36.89 11.60 -23.12
CA ALA A 168 -37.79 12.44 -22.32
C ALA A 168 -37.85 11.95 -20.86
N TYR A 169 -37.97 10.61 -20.66
CA TYR A 169 -37.96 10.01 -19.33
C TYR A 169 -36.67 10.32 -18.54
N VAL A 170 -35.50 10.13 -19.15
CA VAL A 170 -34.19 10.47 -18.55
C VAL A 170 -34.13 11.97 -18.24
N GLY A 171 -34.62 12.82 -19.14
CA GLY A 171 -34.67 14.26 -18.93
C GLY A 171 -35.51 14.65 -17.70
N VAL A 172 -36.66 14.04 -17.51
CA VAL A 172 -37.52 14.25 -16.32
C VAL A 172 -36.85 13.81 -15.04
N ILE A 173 -36.16 12.66 -15.05
CA ILE A 173 -35.38 12.20 -13.89
C ILE A 173 -34.35 13.26 -13.49
N ILE A 174 -33.54 13.73 -14.45
CA ILE A 174 -32.50 14.74 -14.20
C ILE A 174 -33.10 16.04 -13.67
N GLN A 175 -34.19 16.53 -14.28
CA GLN A 175 -34.90 17.72 -13.80
C GLN A 175 -35.41 17.58 -12.36
N ASN A 176 -35.93 16.42 -12.00
CA ASN A 176 -36.37 16.15 -10.62
C ASN A 176 -35.20 16.09 -9.64
N ILE A 177 -34.05 15.53 -10.02
CA ILE A 177 -32.82 15.55 -9.19
C ILE A 177 -32.39 17.00 -8.92
N ILE A 178 -32.44 17.85 -9.93
CA ILE A 178 -32.10 19.28 -9.81
C ILE A 178 -33.14 20.02 -8.97
N GLY A 179 -34.43 19.86 -9.30
CA GLY A 179 -35.54 20.54 -8.63
C GLY A 179 -35.70 20.19 -7.15
N THR A 180 -35.29 18.99 -6.75
CA THR A 180 -35.25 18.55 -5.34
C THR A 180 -34.01 18.97 -4.58
N GLY A 181 -33.07 19.68 -5.22
CA GLY A 181 -31.82 20.14 -4.59
C GLY A 181 -30.79 19.04 -4.37
N ARG A 182 -30.96 17.85 -4.98
CA ARG A 182 -30.07 16.70 -4.75
C ARG A 182 -28.95 16.56 -5.78
N ALA A 183 -28.85 17.48 -6.75
CA ALA A 183 -27.91 17.40 -7.87
C ALA A 183 -26.45 17.28 -7.44
N ALA A 184 -26.01 18.05 -6.44
CA ALA A 184 -24.64 18.00 -5.95
C ALA A 184 -24.26 16.61 -5.37
N GLY A 185 -25.15 16.05 -4.53
CA GLY A 185 -24.95 14.70 -3.98
C GLY A 185 -24.95 13.62 -5.07
N PHE A 186 -25.83 13.74 -6.05
CA PHE A 186 -25.90 12.82 -7.18
C PHE A 186 -24.67 12.88 -8.07
N VAL A 187 -24.14 14.09 -8.36
CA VAL A 187 -22.85 14.26 -9.08
C VAL A 187 -21.71 13.58 -8.34
N MET A 188 -21.59 13.79 -7.02
CA MET A 188 -20.55 13.13 -6.21
C MET A 188 -20.68 11.61 -6.30
N ALA A 189 -21.87 11.06 -6.13
CA ALA A 189 -22.12 9.62 -6.20
C ALA A 189 -21.78 9.00 -7.56
N ILE A 190 -22.10 9.66 -8.67
CA ILE A 190 -21.73 9.19 -10.02
C ILE A 190 -20.21 9.30 -10.23
N CYS A 191 -19.55 10.37 -9.79
CA CYS A 191 -18.11 10.52 -9.91
C CYS A 191 -17.37 9.40 -9.15
N GLU A 192 -17.78 9.08 -7.93
CA GLU A 192 -17.23 7.97 -7.14
C GLU A 192 -17.47 6.63 -7.83
N LEU A 193 -18.65 6.42 -8.40
CA LEU A 193 -18.97 5.20 -9.16
C LEU A 193 -18.08 5.08 -10.41
N ILE A 194 -17.85 6.17 -11.16
CA ILE A 194 -16.95 6.18 -12.31
C ILE A 194 -15.52 5.81 -11.88
N GLN A 195 -15.01 6.39 -10.79
CA GLN A 195 -13.70 6.05 -10.25
C GLN A 195 -13.61 4.56 -9.90
N ARG A 196 -14.60 4.05 -9.15
CA ARG A 196 -14.67 2.64 -8.72
C ARG A 196 -14.74 1.66 -9.90
N LEU A 197 -15.54 1.95 -10.93
CA LEU A 197 -15.69 1.08 -12.10
C LEU A 197 -14.57 1.23 -13.14
N SER A 198 -13.74 2.26 -13.02
CA SER A 198 -12.61 2.45 -13.92
C SER A 198 -11.48 1.46 -13.67
N ILE A 199 -11.30 1.00 -12.42
CA ILE A 199 -10.29 0.02 -11.99
C ILE A 199 -11.00 -1.13 -11.30
N ASP A 200 -10.74 -2.33 -11.76
CA ASP A 200 -11.31 -3.54 -11.18
C ASP A 200 -10.45 -4.12 -10.08
N GLN A 201 -9.15 -4.19 -10.34
CA GLN A 201 -8.14 -4.73 -9.44
C GLN A 201 -6.99 -3.74 -9.32
N LEU A 202 -6.59 -3.46 -8.09
CA LEU A 202 -5.41 -2.68 -7.76
C LEU A 202 -4.32 -3.60 -7.24
N HIS A 203 -3.18 -3.64 -7.92
CA HIS A 203 -1.98 -4.36 -7.51
C HIS A 203 -0.97 -3.37 -6.95
N ILE A 204 -0.56 -3.55 -5.70
CA ILE A 204 0.51 -2.79 -5.05
C ILE A 204 1.77 -3.65 -5.08
N LEU A 205 2.80 -3.18 -5.77
CA LEU A 205 4.07 -3.89 -5.89
C LEU A 205 5.06 -3.47 -4.79
N GLY A 206 4.57 -3.46 -3.55
CA GLY A 206 5.35 -3.25 -2.34
C GLY A 206 5.71 -1.81 -2.01
N ASP A 207 6.38 -1.68 -0.87
CA ASP A 207 6.92 -0.46 -0.29
C ASP A 207 5.85 0.65 -0.11
N ILE A 208 4.80 0.32 0.65
CA ILE A 208 3.84 1.32 1.13
C ILE A 208 4.50 2.26 2.13
N PHE A 209 5.34 1.68 2.99
CA PHE A 209 6.03 2.39 4.07
C PHE A 209 7.34 3.03 3.60
N ASP A 210 8.00 3.76 4.52
CA ASP A 210 9.29 4.41 4.44
C ASP A 210 9.16 5.95 4.29
N ARG A 211 9.64 6.58 3.27
CA ARG A 211 10.07 7.99 3.12
C ARG A 211 9.02 9.04 3.49
N GLY A 212 7.83 8.93 2.94
CA GLY A 212 6.77 9.93 3.14
C GLY A 212 5.96 9.69 4.43
N PRO A 213 5.26 10.71 4.93
CA PRO A 213 4.59 10.67 6.23
C PRO A 213 3.20 10.03 6.23
N GLY A 214 2.71 9.59 5.08
CA GLY A 214 1.30 9.19 4.94
C GLY A 214 1.04 7.70 4.73
N ALA A 215 1.98 6.80 5.06
CA ALA A 215 1.79 5.35 4.90
C ALA A 215 0.50 4.85 5.60
N HIS A 216 0.22 5.33 6.80
CA HIS A 216 -1.00 5.01 7.54
C HIS A 216 -2.29 5.47 6.82
N LEU A 217 -2.25 6.61 6.10
CA LEU A 217 -3.39 7.12 5.32
C LEU A 217 -3.59 6.34 4.03
N ILE A 218 -2.49 5.84 3.44
CA ILE A 218 -2.55 4.91 2.30
C ILE A 218 -3.23 3.61 2.75
N MET A 219 -2.82 3.03 3.87
CA MET A 219 -3.43 1.83 4.43
C MET A 219 -4.91 2.02 4.77
N ASP A 220 -5.30 3.17 5.36
CA ASP A 220 -6.71 3.50 5.59
C ASP A 220 -7.52 3.56 4.28
N THR A 221 -6.89 4.02 3.20
CA THR A 221 -7.53 4.08 1.88
C THR A 221 -7.69 2.68 1.30
N LEU A 222 -6.64 1.85 1.36
CA LEU A 222 -6.63 0.48 0.88
C LEU A 222 -7.62 -0.40 1.65
N SER A 223 -7.74 -0.24 2.97
CA SER A 223 -8.72 -0.97 3.80
C SER A 223 -10.17 -0.78 3.38
N LYS A 224 -10.47 0.33 2.69
CA LYS A 224 -11.78 0.66 2.14
C LYS A 224 -11.89 0.42 0.64
N TYR A 225 -10.78 0.07 -0.01
CA TYR A 225 -10.77 -0.13 -1.44
C TYR A 225 -11.43 -1.46 -1.81
N HIS A 226 -12.16 -1.50 -2.90
CA HIS A 226 -13.07 -2.61 -3.22
C HIS A 226 -12.36 -3.91 -3.62
N ASN A 227 -11.15 -3.85 -4.18
CA ASN A 227 -10.40 -5.03 -4.60
C ASN A 227 -8.92 -4.66 -4.81
N TRP A 228 -8.05 -5.18 -3.98
CA TRP A 228 -6.61 -4.92 -4.04
C TRP A 228 -5.80 -6.09 -3.49
N ASP A 229 -4.56 -6.17 -3.90
CA ASP A 229 -3.54 -7.04 -3.34
C ASP A 229 -2.19 -6.34 -3.29
N ILE A 230 -1.25 -6.92 -2.57
CA ILE A 230 0.11 -6.41 -2.44
C ILE A 230 1.12 -7.54 -2.55
N GLN A 231 2.21 -7.29 -3.27
CA GLN A 231 3.44 -8.08 -3.18
C GLN A 231 4.37 -7.34 -2.24
N TRP A 232 4.61 -7.92 -1.04
CA TRP A 232 5.33 -7.22 0.03
C TRP A 232 6.71 -6.74 -0.41
N GLY A 233 7.00 -5.46 -0.16
CA GLY A 233 8.35 -4.91 -0.23
C GLY A 233 9.12 -5.15 1.07
N ASN A 234 10.42 -4.89 1.04
CA ASN A 234 11.27 -5.04 2.23
C ASN A 234 10.87 -4.09 3.37
N HIS A 235 10.39 -2.90 3.06
CA HIS A 235 9.90 -1.97 4.08
C HIS A 235 8.59 -2.44 4.70
N ASP A 236 7.69 -3.03 3.92
CA ASP A 236 6.44 -3.60 4.45
C ASP A 236 6.75 -4.74 5.43
N ILE A 237 7.67 -5.66 5.08
CA ILE A 237 8.10 -6.76 5.95
C ILE A 237 8.76 -6.24 7.24
N LEU A 238 9.58 -5.17 7.15
CA LEU A 238 10.16 -4.55 8.35
C LEU A 238 9.08 -4.01 9.29
N TRP A 239 8.06 -3.33 8.77
CA TRP A 239 6.94 -2.84 9.57
C TRP A 239 6.08 -3.98 10.15
N MET A 240 5.89 -5.05 9.39
CA MET A 240 5.22 -6.27 9.88
C MET A 240 6.03 -6.87 11.04
N GLY A 241 7.34 -7.07 10.89
CA GLY A 241 8.21 -7.56 11.96
C GLY A 241 8.24 -6.65 13.19
N ALA A 242 8.21 -5.33 12.99
CA ALA A 242 8.13 -4.37 14.10
C ALA A 242 6.79 -4.48 14.85
N ALA A 243 5.67 -4.66 14.15
CA ALA A 243 4.35 -4.89 14.73
C ALA A 243 4.27 -6.22 15.50
N ALA A 244 5.00 -7.25 15.06
CA ALA A 244 5.17 -8.52 15.78
C ALA A 244 6.12 -8.39 17.00
N GLY A 245 6.66 -7.19 17.26
CA GLY A 245 7.52 -6.95 18.41
C GLY A 245 9.00 -7.31 18.21
N ASN A 246 9.45 -7.59 16.98
CA ASN A 246 10.86 -7.85 16.72
C ASN A 246 11.69 -6.58 16.92
N LYS A 247 12.61 -6.59 17.90
CA LYS A 247 13.40 -5.43 18.29
C LYS A 247 14.32 -4.93 17.18
N VAL A 248 14.87 -5.82 16.35
CA VAL A 248 15.72 -5.43 15.20
C VAL A 248 14.89 -4.72 14.14
N CYS A 249 13.70 -5.23 13.83
CA CYS A 249 12.77 -4.58 12.92
C CYS A 249 12.30 -3.22 13.45
N ILE A 250 12.00 -3.11 14.74
CA ILE A 250 11.64 -1.82 15.38
C ILE A 250 12.78 -0.80 15.24
N ALA A 251 14.01 -1.21 15.57
CA ALA A 251 15.17 -0.33 15.43
C ALA A 251 15.39 0.11 13.97
N SER A 252 15.20 -0.79 13.01
CA SER A 252 15.33 -0.52 11.58
C SER A 252 14.25 0.46 11.09
N VAL A 253 12.98 0.25 11.48
CA VAL A 253 11.87 1.15 11.17
C VAL A 253 12.11 2.55 11.72
N LEU A 254 12.52 2.65 12.98
CA LEU A 254 12.80 3.94 13.61
C LEU A 254 13.99 4.65 12.95
N ARG A 255 15.08 3.93 12.67
CA ARG A 255 16.24 4.50 11.98
C ARG A 255 15.87 5.07 10.61
N LEU A 256 15.06 4.35 9.83
CA LEU A 256 14.58 4.83 8.54
C LEU A 256 13.65 6.04 8.71
N SER A 257 12.73 6.00 9.66
CA SER A 257 11.83 7.12 9.94
C SER A 257 12.59 8.38 10.33
N PHE A 258 13.63 8.28 11.15
CA PHE A 258 14.48 9.44 11.51
C PHE A 258 15.31 9.92 10.32
N ARG A 259 15.80 9.00 9.47
CA ARG A 259 16.56 9.36 8.26
C ARG A 259 15.78 10.27 7.33
N TYR A 260 14.45 10.09 7.23
CA TYR A 260 13.57 10.88 6.37
C TYR A 260 12.70 11.89 7.14
N ALA A 261 12.95 12.09 8.45
CA ALA A 261 12.14 12.91 9.35
C ALA A 261 10.64 12.52 9.37
N ASN A 262 10.34 11.25 9.19
CA ASN A 262 8.98 10.72 9.13
C ASN A 262 8.45 10.36 10.54
N MET A 263 8.34 11.38 11.41
CA MET A 263 7.79 11.22 12.76
C MET A 263 6.26 11.08 12.74
N GLN A 264 5.62 11.70 11.76
CA GLN A 264 4.16 11.76 11.67
C GLN A 264 3.52 10.36 11.55
N THR A 265 4.11 9.47 10.77
CA THR A 265 3.62 8.09 10.68
C THR A 265 3.71 7.37 12.02
N LEU A 266 4.78 7.58 12.79
CA LEU A 266 4.97 6.96 14.10
C LEU A 266 4.00 7.51 15.13
N GLU A 267 3.99 8.83 15.34
CA GLU A 267 3.26 9.47 16.43
C GLU A 267 1.77 9.68 16.11
N GLU A 268 1.45 10.39 15.02
CA GLU A 268 0.07 10.68 14.64
C GLU A 268 -0.61 9.47 13.97
N GLY A 269 0.17 8.73 13.16
CA GLY A 269 -0.33 7.56 12.46
C GLY A 269 -0.64 6.39 13.39
N TYR A 270 0.33 5.97 14.17
CA TYR A 270 0.27 4.73 14.94
C TYR A 270 0.32 4.93 16.47
N GLY A 271 0.46 6.16 16.95
CA GLY A 271 0.47 6.46 18.39
C GLY A 271 1.72 5.93 19.11
N ILE A 272 2.83 5.72 18.39
CA ILE A 272 4.09 5.28 18.98
C ILE A 272 4.71 6.43 19.77
N ASN A 273 4.89 6.23 21.07
CA ASN A 273 5.43 7.29 21.93
C ASN A 273 6.94 7.46 21.74
N MET A 274 7.33 8.58 21.13
CA MET A 274 8.74 8.91 20.88
C MET A 274 9.44 9.67 22.03
N VAL A 275 8.73 10.05 23.09
CA VAL A 275 9.32 10.78 24.23
C VAL A 275 10.49 10.01 24.89
N PRO A 276 10.40 8.70 25.18
CA PRO A 276 11.52 7.95 25.75
C PRO A 276 12.76 7.98 24.85
N MET A 277 12.57 7.85 23.53
CA MET A 277 13.64 7.90 22.53
C MET A 277 14.31 9.29 22.48
N ALA A 278 13.50 10.34 22.47
CA ALA A 278 14.00 11.72 22.47
C ALA A 278 14.79 12.05 23.74
N THR A 279 14.29 11.64 24.92
CA THR A 279 14.96 11.85 26.21
C THR A 279 16.31 11.14 26.24
N PHE A 280 16.34 9.86 25.92
CA PHE A 280 17.57 9.06 25.85
C PHE A 280 18.59 9.69 24.89
N ALA A 281 18.16 10.09 23.70
CA ALA A 281 19.05 10.67 22.69
C ALA A 281 19.63 12.04 23.13
N MET A 282 18.83 12.89 23.76
CA MET A 282 19.28 14.19 24.29
C MET A 282 20.28 14.03 25.45
N GLU A 283 20.06 13.08 26.33
CA GLU A 283 20.98 12.82 27.46
C GLU A 283 22.30 12.20 26.99
N THR A 284 22.22 11.20 26.09
CA THR A 284 23.39 10.45 25.63
C THR A 284 24.28 11.23 24.66
N TYR A 285 23.67 12.06 23.79
CA TYR A 285 24.33 12.78 22.70
C TYR A 285 24.19 14.32 22.84
N ALA A 286 24.11 14.85 24.07
CA ALA A 286 23.90 16.26 24.36
C ALA A 286 24.89 17.19 23.63
N ASP A 287 26.17 16.87 23.72
CA ASP A 287 27.28 17.66 23.16
C ASP A 287 27.71 17.22 21.76
N ASP A 288 27.03 16.21 21.19
CA ASP A 288 27.32 15.70 19.85
C ASP A 288 26.62 16.54 18.78
N SER A 289 27.34 16.83 17.72
CA SER A 289 26.80 17.54 16.57
C SER A 289 25.85 16.66 15.73
N CYS A 290 26.04 15.34 15.78
CA CYS A 290 25.32 14.30 15.00
C CYS A 290 25.13 14.64 13.50
N LYS A 291 26.06 15.41 12.90
CA LYS A 291 25.90 15.96 11.54
C LYS A 291 25.68 14.88 10.47
N VAL A 292 26.33 13.72 10.60
CA VAL A 292 26.24 12.61 9.66
C VAL A 292 24.83 11.99 9.66
N PHE A 293 24.10 12.14 10.77
CA PHE A 293 22.78 11.58 11.00
C PHE A 293 21.63 12.58 10.73
N PHE A 294 21.94 13.78 10.23
CA PHE A 294 20.89 14.74 9.86
C PHE A 294 19.92 14.15 8.85
N PRO A 295 18.60 14.44 9.00
CA PRO A 295 17.61 13.86 8.13
C PRO A 295 17.79 14.30 6.68
N LYS A 296 17.54 13.37 5.76
CA LYS A 296 17.50 13.62 4.31
C LYS A 296 16.08 14.00 3.94
N ILE A 297 15.85 15.26 3.63
CA ILE A 297 14.53 15.81 3.29
C ILE A 297 14.61 16.36 1.88
N GLU A 298 13.86 15.76 0.97
CA GLU A 298 13.84 16.14 -0.46
C GLU A 298 12.98 17.38 -0.69
N ASP A 299 11.84 17.52 0.02
CA ASP A 299 10.96 18.68 -0.09
C ASP A 299 11.34 19.74 0.97
N PRO A 300 11.86 20.91 0.56
CA PRO A 300 12.20 21.99 1.49
C PRO A 300 11.04 22.47 2.37
N ASN A 301 9.79 22.37 1.86
CA ASN A 301 8.61 22.79 2.59
C ASN A 301 8.25 21.86 3.76
N ARG A 302 8.72 20.61 3.72
CA ARG A 302 8.56 19.61 4.79
C ARG A 302 9.70 19.63 5.81
N ARG A 303 10.72 20.50 5.61
CA ARG A 303 11.90 20.51 6.47
C ARG A 303 11.58 21.10 7.85
N PRO A 304 11.79 20.35 8.96
CA PRO A 304 11.66 20.87 10.30
C PRO A 304 12.70 21.99 10.59
N ASN A 305 12.47 22.74 11.65
CA ASN A 305 13.47 23.73 12.08
C ASN A 305 14.78 23.03 12.53
N GLU A 306 15.86 23.81 12.64
CA GLU A 306 17.21 23.29 12.91
C GLU A 306 17.30 22.53 14.25
N LYS A 307 16.59 23.01 15.30
CA LYS A 307 16.57 22.33 16.61
C LYS A 307 15.91 20.96 16.51
N THR A 308 14.81 20.86 15.79
CA THR A 308 14.12 19.58 15.54
C THR A 308 15.00 18.66 14.69
N CYS A 309 15.67 19.18 13.65
CA CYS A 309 16.61 18.39 12.84
C CYS A 309 17.76 17.84 13.69
N LYS A 310 18.30 18.65 14.65
CA LYS A 310 19.34 18.19 15.59
C LYS A 310 18.81 17.06 16.48
N LEU A 311 17.63 17.20 17.05
CA LEU A 311 17.02 16.16 17.88
C LEU A 311 16.79 14.88 17.09
N ILE A 312 16.25 14.97 15.87
CA ILE A 312 16.09 13.81 14.98
C ILE A 312 17.43 13.15 14.69
N ALA A 313 18.50 13.94 14.47
CA ALA A 313 19.84 13.41 14.23
C ALA A 313 20.40 12.67 15.46
N GLN A 314 20.16 13.17 16.67
CA GLN A 314 20.53 12.49 17.92
C GLN A 314 19.77 11.18 18.09
N MET A 315 18.46 11.18 17.85
CA MET A 315 17.63 9.97 17.87
C MET A 315 18.07 8.96 16.79
N HIS A 316 18.39 9.44 15.59
CA HIS A 316 18.88 8.61 14.48
C HIS A 316 20.20 7.92 14.84
N LYS A 317 21.16 8.67 15.41
CA LYS A 317 22.43 8.10 15.86
C LYS A 317 22.21 7.06 16.95
N ALA A 318 21.42 7.39 17.97
CA ALA A 318 21.13 6.50 19.09
C ALA A 318 20.51 5.17 18.61
N ILE A 319 19.47 5.23 17.81
CA ILE A 319 18.80 4.00 17.34
C ILE A 319 19.67 3.22 16.35
N ALA A 320 20.55 3.87 15.57
CA ALA A 320 21.48 3.18 14.69
C ALA A 320 22.48 2.34 15.48
N ILE A 321 23.01 2.84 16.60
CA ILE A 321 23.90 2.08 17.48
C ILE A 321 23.15 0.90 18.12
N ILE A 322 21.93 1.13 18.62
CA ILE A 322 21.09 0.07 19.17
C ILE A 322 20.80 -1.00 18.11
N GLN A 323 20.48 -0.60 16.87
CA GLN A 323 20.25 -1.53 15.76
C GLN A 323 21.47 -2.41 15.50
N PHE A 324 22.68 -1.80 15.36
CA PHE A 324 23.90 -2.59 15.13
C PHE A 324 24.20 -3.56 16.28
N LYS A 325 23.90 -3.18 17.52
CA LYS A 325 24.06 -4.10 18.66
C LYS A 325 23.10 -5.27 18.56
N LEU A 326 21.82 -5.01 18.30
CA LEU A 326 20.78 -6.04 18.17
C LEU A 326 21.03 -6.97 16.97
N GLU A 327 21.42 -6.41 15.83
CA GLU A 327 21.79 -7.20 14.65
C GLU A 327 23.00 -8.09 14.92
N GLY A 328 24.05 -7.55 15.58
CA GLY A 328 25.22 -8.32 15.93
C GLY A 328 24.92 -9.47 16.90
N GLN A 329 24.03 -9.26 17.87
CA GLN A 329 23.54 -10.35 18.74
C GLN A 329 22.83 -11.44 17.93
N LEU A 330 21.98 -11.03 16.95
CA LEU A 330 21.25 -11.96 16.10
C LEU A 330 22.22 -12.77 15.22
N TYR A 331 23.22 -12.13 14.59
CA TYR A 331 24.23 -12.84 13.79
C TYR A 331 25.12 -13.77 14.61
N GLN A 332 25.37 -13.46 15.88
CA GLN A 332 26.07 -14.35 16.80
C GLN A 332 25.23 -15.60 17.17
N GLN A 333 23.90 -15.43 17.26
CA GLN A 333 22.97 -16.54 17.55
C GLN A 333 22.74 -17.45 16.34
N HIS A 334 22.90 -16.91 15.12
CA HIS A 334 22.62 -17.57 13.85
C HIS A 334 23.84 -17.60 12.92
N PRO A 335 24.93 -18.29 13.31
CA PRO A 335 26.14 -18.37 12.46
C PRO A 335 25.88 -19.07 11.11
N GLU A 336 24.83 -19.88 11.01
CA GLU A 336 24.39 -20.54 9.78
C GLU A 336 23.95 -19.55 8.68
N TRP A 337 23.65 -18.30 9.01
CA TRP A 337 23.31 -17.29 8.01
C TRP A 337 24.52 -16.74 7.27
N ASN A 338 25.73 -17.02 7.74
CA ASN A 338 27.00 -16.55 7.12
C ASN A 338 27.04 -15.04 6.93
N MET A 339 26.60 -14.28 7.95
CA MET A 339 26.53 -12.80 7.95
C MET A 339 27.58 -12.14 8.85
N ASP A 340 28.73 -12.79 9.05
CA ASP A 340 29.83 -12.26 9.87
C ASP A 340 30.38 -10.92 9.35
N ASP A 341 30.34 -10.71 8.03
CA ASP A 341 30.68 -9.47 7.37
C ASP A 341 29.82 -8.24 7.82
N ARG A 342 28.67 -8.50 8.42
CA ARG A 342 27.77 -7.48 8.98
C ARG A 342 28.08 -7.09 10.42
N LYS A 343 28.98 -7.79 11.09
CA LYS A 343 29.37 -7.50 12.47
C LYS A 343 30.38 -6.34 12.54
N LEU A 344 29.93 -5.14 12.17
CA LEU A 344 30.78 -3.98 11.96
C LEU A 344 31.34 -3.36 13.27
N LEU A 345 30.61 -3.44 14.39
CA LEU A 345 31.03 -2.80 15.64
C LEU A 345 32.32 -3.39 16.21
N GLU A 346 32.58 -4.67 16.01
CA GLU A 346 33.84 -5.33 16.47
C GLU A 346 35.05 -4.97 15.59
N THR A 347 34.84 -4.39 14.41
CA THR A 347 35.92 -3.99 13.50
C THR A 347 36.44 -2.57 13.75
N ILE A 348 35.85 -1.84 14.72
CA ILE A 348 36.22 -0.47 15.04
C ILE A 348 37.52 -0.45 15.83
N ASP A 349 38.56 0.22 15.30
CA ASP A 349 39.77 0.56 15.98
C ASP A 349 39.67 2.02 16.50
N PHE A 350 39.39 2.19 17.78
CA PHE A 350 39.20 3.50 18.41
C PHE A 350 40.48 4.31 18.52
N GLU A 351 41.64 3.64 18.57
CA GLU A 351 42.93 4.33 18.65
C GLU A 351 43.29 4.96 17.29
N LYS A 352 43.03 4.23 16.20
CA LYS A 352 43.31 4.71 14.84
C LYS A 352 42.15 5.49 14.23
N GLY A 353 40.95 5.40 14.81
CA GLY A 353 39.76 6.01 14.26
C GLY A 353 39.31 5.37 12.92
N THR A 354 39.38 4.06 12.83
CA THR A 354 39.06 3.31 11.59
C THR A 354 38.10 2.15 11.83
N CYS A 355 37.43 1.69 10.78
CA CYS A 355 36.73 0.43 10.78
C CYS A 355 37.05 -0.37 9.52
N CYS A 356 36.90 -1.70 9.56
CA CYS A 356 37.13 -2.59 8.43
C CYS A 356 35.77 -3.06 7.88
N VAL A 357 35.55 -2.85 6.57
CA VAL A 357 34.37 -3.31 5.85
C VAL A 357 34.84 -4.11 4.64
N ASP A 358 34.44 -5.37 4.52
CA ASP A 358 34.85 -6.27 3.42
C ASP A 358 36.37 -6.31 3.19
N GLY A 359 37.13 -6.35 4.31
CA GLY A 359 38.61 -6.37 4.27
C GLY A 359 39.26 -5.04 3.93
N THR A 360 38.51 -3.98 3.69
CA THR A 360 39.00 -2.63 3.41
C THR A 360 38.87 -1.74 4.64
N VAL A 361 39.95 -1.04 5.00
CA VAL A 361 39.98 -0.13 6.16
C VAL A 361 39.54 1.26 5.74
N TYR A 362 38.53 1.80 6.44
CA TYR A 362 37.97 3.12 6.22
C TYR A 362 38.18 4.01 7.46
N PRO A 363 38.51 5.30 7.31
CA PRO A 363 38.54 6.23 8.41
C PRO A 363 37.11 6.54 8.88
N LEU A 364 36.89 6.55 10.19
CA LEU A 364 35.62 7.00 10.79
C LEU A 364 35.65 8.52 10.94
N THR A 365 34.58 9.15 10.51
CA THR A 365 34.39 10.62 10.67
C THR A 365 33.75 10.98 12.01
N ASP A 366 33.27 10.00 12.76
CA ASP A 366 32.62 10.14 14.06
C ASP A 366 33.05 8.97 14.95
N LEU A 367 33.59 9.31 16.12
CA LEU A 367 34.08 8.35 17.12
C LEU A 367 33.36 8.47 18.46
N ASN A 368 32.34 9.33 18.54
CA ASN A 368 31.58 9.52 19.77
C ASN A 368 30.48 8.46 19.91
N PHE A 369 30.82 7.31 20.48
CA PHE A 369 29.89 6.20 20.74
C PHE A 369 29.84 5.91 22.25
N PRO A 370 29.21 6.78 23.08
CA PRO A 370 29.29 6.71 24.55
C PRO A 370 28.67 5.43 25.13
N THR A 371 27.81 4.76 24.44
CA THR A 371 27.17 3.51 24.89
C THR A 371 27.87 2.26 24.38
N LEU A 372 28.93 2.39 23.57
CA LEU A 372 29.64 1.25 23.00
C LEU A 372 30.79 0.81 23.94
N ASN A 373 30.75 -0.46 24.35
CA ASN A 373 31.82 -1.10 25.07
C ASN A 373 32.72 -1.89 24.09
N PRO A 374 33.98 -1.47 23.86
CA PRO A 374 34.88 -2.15 22.93
C PRO A 374 35.16 -3.62 23.27
N ALA A 375 35.08 -4.00 24.57
CA ALA A 375 35.26 -5.39 25.00
C ALA A 375 34.05 -6.29 24.73
N ASN A 376 32.84 -5.71 24.59
CA ASN A 376 31.61 -6.40 24.25
C ASN A 376 30.73 -5.47 23.43
N PRO A 377 31.02 -5.27 22.13
CA PRO A 377 30.43 -4.22 21.33
C PRO A 377 28.93 -4.38 21.05
N TYR A 378 28.40 -5.59 21.19
CA TYR A 378 26.98 -5.87 20.94
C TYR A 378 26.11 -5.87 22.21
N GLN A 379 26.70 -5.67 23.39
CA GLN A 379 25.94 -5.57 24.63
C GLN A 379 25.17 -4.25 24.69
N LEU A 380 23.86 -4.32 24.93
CA LEU A 380 23.06 -3.14 25.26
C LEU A 380 23.42 -2.63 26.66
N THR A 381 23.35 -1.32 26.87
CA THR A 381 23.31 -0.77 28.22
C THR A 381 21.94 -1.01 28.86
N ALA A 382 21.83 -0.83 30.18
CA ALA A 382 20.54 -0.98 30.87
C ALA A 382 19.50 0.04 30.35
N GLU A 383 19.93 1.24 30.03
CA GLU A 383 19.09 2.32 29.49
C GLU A 383 18.65 2.01 28.04
N GLU A 384 19.53 1.45 27.21
CA GLU A 384 19.19 1.02 25.85
C GLU A 384 18.18 -0.15 25.87
N GLU A 385 18.34 -1.08 26.80
CA GLU A 385 17.43 -2.22 26.95
C GLU A 385 16.06 -1.76 27.44
N ASP A 386 15.97 -0.88 28.44
CA ASP A 386 14.71 -0.28 28.88
C ASP A 386 14.03 0.49 27.75
N LEU A 387 14.78 1.28 26.99
CA LEU A 387 14.26 2.03 25.85
C LEU A 387 13.65 1.11 24.80
N ILE A 388 14.39 0.10 24.33
CA ILE A 388 13.87 -0.79 23.27
C ILE A 388 12.68 -1.63 23.74
N ASN A 389 12.60 -1.99 25.02
CA ASN A 389 11.46 -2.67 25.59
C ASN A 389 10.21 -1.76 25.63
N ARG A 390 10.35 -0.49 25.97
CA ARG A 390 9.24 0.49 25.92
C ARG A 390 8.75 0.73 24.50
N LEU A 391 9.67 0.83 23.54
CA LEU A 391 9.34 0.96 22.13
C LEU A 391 8.62 -0.30 21.63
N GLN A 392 9.12 -1.49 21.93
CA GLN A 392 8.49 -2.76 21.61
C GLN A 392 7.03 -2.80 22.12
N HIS A 393 6.82 -2.45 23.38
CA HIS A 393 5.48 -2.39 23.95
C HIS A 393 4.56 -1.44 23.15
N SER A 394 5.07 -0.24 22.76
CA SER A 394 4.28 0.73 21.98
C SER A 394 3.87 0.18 20.60
N PHE A 395 4.74 -0.56 19.93
CA PHE A 395 4.42 -1.20 18.64
C PHE A 395 3.37 -2.31 18.80
N LEU A 396 3.51 -3.15 19.84
CA LEU A 396 2.60 -4.26 20.11
C LEU A 396 1.16 -3.81 20.44
N ILE A 397 1.01 -2.70 21.16
CA ILE A 397 -0.32 -2.22 21.59
C ILE A 397 -0.99 -1.24 20.63
N SER A 398 -0.36 -0.92 19.49
CA SER A 398 -0.92 0.00 18.51
C SER A 398 -2.03 -0.68 17.69
N ASP A 399 -3.29 -0.56 18.09
CA ASP A 399 -4.44 -1.16 17.41
C ASP A 399 -4.48 -0.86 15.90
N ARG A 400 -4.18 0.39 15.53
CA ARG A 400 -4.19 0.80 14.11
C ARG A 400 -3.07 0.12 13.33
N LEU A 401 -1.86 0.01 13.90
CA LEU A 401 -0.76 -0.70 13.26
C LEU A 401 -1.08 -2.18 13.11
N GLN A 402 -1.59 -2.82 14.17
CA GLN A 402 -1.99 -4.23 14.13
C GLN A 402 -3.06 -4.48 13.08
N SER A 403 -4.08 -3.61 13.00
CA SER A 403 -5.12 -3.70 11.96
C SER A 403 -4.54 -3.57 10.54
N HIS A 404 -3.61 -2.63 10.31
CA HIS A 404 -2.98 -2.46 9.00
C HIS A 404 -2.09 -3.64 8.62
N VAL A 405 -1.34 -4.20 9.57
CA VAL A 405 -0.52 -5.39 9.33
C VAL A 405 -1.39 -6.62 9.03
N GLN A 406 -2.52 -6.78 9.71
CA GLN A 406 -3.49 -7.82 9.34
C GLN A 406 -3.99 -7.67 7.91
N GLN A 407 -4.21 -6.44 7.42
CA GLN A 407 -4.56 -6.20 6.01
C GLN A 407 -3.41 -6.59 5.06
N LEU A 408 -2.16 -6.28 5.42
CA LEU A 408 -0.99 -6.71 4.64
C LEU A 408 -0.90 -8.24 4.56
N LEU A 409 -1.15 -8.94 5.65
CA LEU A 409 -1.17 -10.42 5.68
C LEU A 409 -2.32 -11.00 4.88
N LEU A 410 -3.51 -10.40 4.97
CA LEU A 410 -4.71 -10.89 4.31
C LEU A 410 -4.65 -10.70 2.78
N HIS A 411 -4.18 -9.54 2.33
CA HIS A 411 -4.14 -9.17 0.91
C HIS A 411 -2.77 -9.37 0.26
N GLY A 412 -1.76 -9.78 1.03
CA GLY A 412 -0.37 -9.80 0.57
C GLY A 412 0.24 -11.18 0.38
N SER A 413 1.31 -11.19 -0.40
CA SER A 413 2.16 -12.35 -0.68
C SER A 413 3.54 -11.87 -1.15
N MET A 414 4.50 -12.79 -1.28
CA MET A 414 5.81 -12.48 -1.87
C MET A 414 5.72 -12.29 -3.39
N TYR A 415 4.79 -12.96 -4.06
CA TYR A 415 4.55 -12.82 -5.50
C TYR A 415 3.10 -13.17 -5.84
N GLY A 416 2.63 -12.67 -6.99
CA GLY A 416 1.34 -13.02 -7.57
C GLY A 416 1.42 -13.32 -9.06
N ILE A 417 0.45 -14.04 -9.60
CA ILE A 417 0.32 -14.24 -11.04
C ILE A 417 -1.11 -13.88 -11.44
N TYR A 418 -1.23 -12.79 -12.21
CA TYR A 418 -2.53 -12.29 -12.70
C TYR A 418 -2.49 -12.10 -14.21
N ASN A 419 -3.44 -12.70 -14.92
CA ASN A 419 -3.55 -12.59 -16.38
C ASN A 419 -2.20 -12.80 -17.11
N SER A 420 -1.41 -13.78 -16.67
CA SER A 420 -0.06 -14.10 -17.17
C SER A 420 1.03 -13.06 -16.83
N ASN A 421 0.73 -12.07 -16.00
CA ASN A 421 1.75 -11.18 -15.43
C ASN A 421 2.26 -11.77 -14.11
N LEU A 422 3.57 -11.92 -13.98
CA LEU A 422 4.23 -12.24 -12.73
C LEU A 422 4.50 -10.94 -11.98
N LEU A 423 3.92 -10.81 -10.79
CA LEU A 423 4.02 -9.65 -9.93
C LEU A 423 4.90 -9.99 -8.72
N PHE A 424 5.86 -9.15 -8.43
CA PHE A 424 6.72 -9.22 -7.23
C PHE A 424 7.39 -7.87 -7.01
N HIS A 425 7.84 -7.63 -5.77
CA HIS A 425 8.62 -6.44 -5.46
C HIS A 425 10.11 -6.65 -5.72
N ALA A 426 10.79 -5.60 -6.16
CA ALA A 426 12.23 -5.52 -6.40
C ALA A 426 12.77 -6.56 -7.41
N SER A 427 13.45 -7.62 -6.96
CA SER A 427 14.17 -8.55 -7.83
C SER A 427 14.18 -9.97 -7.30
N VAL A 428 14.36 -10.93 -8.22
CA VAL A 428 14.64 -12.32 -7.89
C VAL A 428 16.16 -12.51 -7.84
N PRO A 429 16.73 -13.13 -6.79
CA PRO A 429 18.16 -13.37 -6.71
C PRO A 429 18.68 -14.23 -7.89
N MET A 430 19.68 -13.70 -8.60
CA MET A 430 20.29 -14.36 -9.77
C MET A 430 21.81 -14.37 -9.67
N ASN A 431 22.43 -15.36 -10.31
CA ASN A 431 23.85 -15.41 -10.54
C ASN A 431 24.24 -14.55 -11.76
N GLN A 432 25.53 -14.28 -11.92
CA GLN A 432 26.04 -13.48 -13.05
C GLN A 432 25.75 -14.11 -14.44
N ASP A 433 25.61 -15.43 -14.50
CA ASP A 433 25.25 -16.15 -15.71
C ASP A 433 23.74 -16.15 -16.05
N GLY A 434 22.93 -15.46 -15.23
CA GLY A 434 21.47 -15.40 -15.41
C GLY A 434 20.70 -16.59 -14.81
N SER A 435 21.38 -17.57 -14.19
CA SER A 435 20.70 -18.63 -13.47
C SER A 435 20.17 -18.14 -12.11
N LEU A 436 19.12 -18.78 -11.60
CA LEU A 436 18.56 -18.46 -10.29
C LEU A 436 19.55 -18.80 -9.17
N LYS A 437 19.83 -17.82 -8.29
CA LYS A 437 20.72 -18.03 -7.15
C LYS A 437 20.05 -18.95 -6.14
N LYS A 438 20.78 -19.99 -5.71
CA LYS A 438 20.37 -20.87 -4.63
C LYS A 438 20.73 -20.24 -3.30
N ILE A 439 19.76 -20.22 -2.38
CA ILE A 439 19.90 -19.66 -1.04
C ILE A 439 19.47 -20.73 -0.05
N ASP A 440 20.22 -20.90 1.02
CA ASP A 440 19.80 -21.75 2.14
C ASP A 440 18.84 -20.96 3.04
N VAL A 441 17.68 -21.53 3.30
CA VAL A 441 16.66 -21.00 4.20
C VAL A 441 16.28 -22.11 5.15
N GLU A 442 16.70 -22.01 6.41
CA GLU A 442 16.44 -23.01 7.47
C GLU A 442 16.87 -24.43 7.05
N GLY A 443 18.08 -24.58 6.48
CA GLY A 443 18.63 -25.85 6.06
C GLY A 443 18.06 -26.43 4.75
N GLN A 444 17.21 -25.66 4.05
CA GLN A 444 16.70 -26.00 2.73
C GLN A 444 17.27 -25.06 1.67
N THR A 445 17.97 -25.64 0.68
CA THR A 445 18.51 -24.89 -0.44
C THR A 445 17.41 -24.67 -1.48
N VAL A 446 16.91 -23.45 -1.60
CA VAL A 446 15.79 -23.05 -2.46
C VAL A 446 16.19 -21.93 -3.44
N SER A 447 15.42 -21.74 -4.52
CA SER A 447 15.64 -20.67 -5.49
C SER A 447 14.35 -20.28 -6.20
N GLY A 448 14.30 -19.06 -6.75
CA GLY A 448 13.17 -18.57 -7.54
C GLY A 448 11.85 -18.67 -6.79
N ARG A 449 10.87 -19.39 -7.35
CA ARG A 449 9.53 -19.54 -6.77
C ARG A 449 9.55 -20.22 -5.38
N GLU A 450 10.36 -21.23 -5.21
CA GLU A 450 10.47 -21.96 -3.93
C GLU A 450 11.03 -21.06 -2.84
N LEU A 451 12.00 -20.20 -3.17
CA LEU A 451 12.53 -19.20 -2.25
C LEU A 451 11.42 -18.23 -1.83
N MET A 452 10.64 -17.69 -2.76
CA MET A 452 9.54 -16.78 -2.43
C MET A 452 8.49 -17.47 -1.55
N ASN A 453 8.10 -18.70 -1.85
CA ASN A 453 7.16 -19.46 -1.03
C ASN A 453 7.69 -19.65 0.39
N ARG A 454 8.98 -20.00 0.54
CA ARG A 454 9.57 -20.25 1.87
C ARG A 454 9.66 -18.96 2.69
N VAL A 455 10.07 -17.84 2.07
CA VAL A 455 10.09 -16.53 2.75
C VAL A 455 8.68 -16.13 3.17
N GLU A 456 7.67 -16.33 2.31
CA GLU A 456 6.27 -16.05 2.65
C GLU A 456 5.79 -16.88 3.85
N GLU A 457 6.11 -18.18 3.88
CA GLU A 457 5.79 -19.05 5.02
C GLU A 457 6.39 -18.49 6.32
N LEU A 458 7.68 -18.12 6.32
CA LEU A 458 8.36 -17.55 7.49
C LEU A 458 7.72 -16.25 7.97
N VAL A 459 7.38 -15.34 7.04
CA VAL A 459 6.70 -14.09 7.39
C VAL A 459 5.35 -14.38 8.05
N ARG A 460 4.58 -15.34 7.52
CA ARG A 460 3.26 -15.69 8.09
C ARG A 460 3.41 -16.37 9.46
N MET A 461 4.33 -17.30 9.59
CA MET A 461 4.60 -17.99 10.87
C MET A 461 4.95 -17.02 12.00
N ALA A 462 5.69 -15.94 11.70
CA ALA A 462 6.04 -14.93 12.70
C ALA A 462 4.81 -14.19 13.31
N PHE A 463 3.61 -14.34 12.73
CA PHE A 463 2.36 -13.77 13.23
C PHE A 463 1.37 -14.82 13.75
N ASP A 464 1.58 -16.10 13.44
CA ASP A 464 0.71 -17.20 13.85
C ASP A 464 1.21 -17.88 15.14
N GLU A 465 2.40 -17.58 15.62
CA GLU A 465 2.92 -18.05 16.91
C GLU A 465 2.35 -17.22 18.06
N ASP A 466 1.24 -17.71 18.62
CA ASP A 466 0.72 -17.33 19.96
C ASP A 466 1.54 -17.95 21.10
#